data_33740de3d237bf1e1273622466230448
#
_entry.id   33740de3d237bf1e1273622466230448
#
_cell.length_a   1.000
_cell.length_b   1.000
_cell.length_c   1.000
_cell.angle_alpha   90.00
_cell.angle_beta   90.00
_cell.angle_gamma   90.00
#
_symmetry.space_group_name_H-M   'P 1'
#
loop_
_entity.id
_entity.type
_entity.pdbx_description
1 polymer ?
#
loop_
_entity_poly.entity_id
_entity_poly.type
_entity_poly.pdbx_seq_one_letter_code
_entity_poly.pdbx_strand_id
1 'polypeptide(L)'
;MKIDAIILAAGKGKRMQSASPKVLQQVAGKALLQHVLDTSLELKSCQPHIVVGDQAALVKASVSAPKNSKWSKQAKQLGTGHAVKQSLKGLRAESIALILYGDVPLVKSSTMNNLVKAAGKSSLALLSLIHI
;
A
#
# COMPACT_ATOMS: atom_id res chain seq x y z
N MET A 1 18.12 -3.81 -6.72
CA MET A 1 17.41 -2.56 -6.35
C MET A 1 16.36 -2.88 -5.29
N LYS A 2 16.43 -2.21 -4.16
CA LYS A 2 15.48 -2.40 -3.06
C LYS A 2 14.21 -1.59 -3.31
N ILE A 3 13.06 -2.21 -3.10
CA ILE A 3 11.76 -1.55 -3.23
C ILE A 3 11.05 -1.62 -1.88
N ASP A 4 10.68 -0.46 -1.34
CA ASP A 4 9.81 -0.39 -0.17
C ASP A 4 8.41 0.00 -0.64
N ALA A 5 7.49 -0.95 -0.58
CA ALA A 5 6.12 -0.73 -1.02
C ALA A 5 5.29 -0.19 0.15
N ILE A 6 4.94 1.09 0.08
CA ILE A 6 4.11 1.75 1.08
C ILE A 6 2.66 1.60 0.66
N ILE A 7 1.91 0.76 1.37
CA ILE A 7 0.52 0.46 1.05
C ILE A 7 -0.40 1.21 2.02
N LEU A 8 -1.20 2.11 1.47
CA LEU A 8 -2.07 2.97 2.27
C LEU A 8 -3.39 2.27 2.56
N ALA A 9 -3.62 1.92 3.81
CA ALA A 9 -4.78 1.19 4.27
C ALA A 9 -5.47 1.85 5.47
N ALA A 10 -5.21 3.13 5.71
CA ALA A 10 -5.73 3.86 6.86
C ALA A 10 -7.08 4.55 6.60
N GLY A 11 -7.51 4.63 5.34
CA GLY A 11 -8.72 5.35 4.98
C GLY A 11 -9.98 4.75 5.57
N LYS A 12 -10.86 5.61 6.07
CA LYS A 12 -12.22 5.21 6.46
C LYS A 12 -13.09 5.22 5.21
N GLY A 13 -13.81 4.13 4.96
CA GLY A 13 -14.76 4.07 3.86
C GLY A 13 -15.98 4.96 4.11
N LYS A 14 -15.82 6.26 4.04
CA LYS A 14 -16.88 7.25 4.37
C LYS A 14 -18.16 7.09 3.54
N ARG A 15 -18.04 6.45 2.37
CA ARG A 15 -19.17 6.27 1.44
C ARG A 15 -19.88 4.93 1.63
N MET A 16 -19.35 4.06 2.49
CA MET A 16 -19.92 2.74 2.73
C MET A 16 -20.34 2.64 4.18
N GLN A 17 -21.62 2.36 4.41
CA GLN A 17 -22.17 2.16 5.74
C GLN A 17 -21.74 0.80 6.32
N SER A 18 -20.48 0.41 6.10
CA SER A 18 -19.94 -0.84 6.60
C SER A 18 -19.12 -0.57 7.84
N ALA A 19 -19.23 -1.45 8.85
CA ALA A 19 -18.39 -1.42 10.03
C ALA A 19 -16.93 -1.79 9.72
N SER A 20 -16.67 -2.39 8.55
CA SER A 20 -15.34 -2.83 8.14
C SER A 20 -14.64 -1.78 7.29
N PRO A 21 -13.30 -1.65 7.40
CA PRO A 21 -12.55 -0.80 6.50
C PRO A 21 -12.75 -1.21 5.04
N LYS A 22 -12.76 -0.22 4.14
CA LYS A 22 -12.92 -0.48 2.71
C LYS A 22 -11.89 -1.47 2.18
N VAL A 23 -10.64 -1.38 2.65
CA VAL A 23 -9.54 -2.25 2.19
C VAL A 23 -9.78 -3.73 2.50
N LEU A 24 -10.67 -4.06 3.43
CA LEU A 24 -11.01 -5.43 3.78
C LEU A 24 -12.20 -5.99 3.01
N GLN A 25 -12.84 -5.19 2.16
CA GLN A 25 -13.88 -5.71 1.27
C GLN A 25 -13.26 -6.69 0.30
N GLN A 26 -14.04 -7.71 -0.06
CA GLN A 26 -13.53 -8.82 -0.86
C GLN A 26 -13.90 -8.70 -2.32
N VAL A 27 -12.93 -9.02 -3.18
CA VAL A 27 -13.10 -9.21 -4.61
C VAL A 27 -12.45 -10.54 -4.94
N ALA A 28 -13.18 -11.41 -5.63
CA ALA A 28 -12.71 -12.76 -5.96
C ALA A 28 -12.27 -13.56 -4.71
N GLY A 29 -13.01 -13.41 -3.61
CA GLY A 29 -12.76 -14.15 -2.37
C GLY A 29 -11.59 -13.67 -1.54
N LYS A 30 -11.03 -12.51 -1.86
CA LYS A 30 -9.82 -11.99 -1.21
C LYS A 30 -9.97 -10.49 -0.96
N ALA A 31 -9.55 -10.02 0.22
CA ALA A 31 -9.62 -8.60 0.58
C ALA A 31 -8.84 -7.74 -0.44
N LEU A 32 -9.33 -6.52 -0.70
CA LEU A 32 -8.67 -5.58 -1.61
C LEU A 32 -7.20 -5.40 -1.23
N LEU A 33 -6.94 -5.18 0.05
CA LEU A 33 -5.57 -5.03 0.57
C LEU A 33 -4.71 -6.26 0.29
N GLN A 34 -5.28 -7.46 0.42
CA GLN A 34 -4.54 -8.69 0.16
C GLN A 34 -4.12 -8.78 -1.31
N HIS A 35 -4.99 -8.36 -2.25
CA HIS A 35 -4.65 -8.33 -3.67
C HIS A 35 -3.46 -7.40 -3.93
N VAL A 36 -3.48 -6.19 -3.36
CA VAL A 36 -2.39 -5.21 -3.52
C VAL A 36 -1.09 -5.74 -2.92
N LEU A 37 -1.18 -6.30 -1.73
CA LEU A 37 -0.03 -6.87 -1.03
C LEU A 37 0.59 -8.02 -1.83
N ASP A 38 -0.22 -8.97 -2.29
CA ASP A 38 0.25 -10.11 -3.08
C ASP A 38 0.94 -9.66 -4.37
N THR A 39 0.35 -8.67 -5.06
CA THR A 39 0.93 -8.14 -6.30
C THR A 39 2.26 -7.44 -6.03
N SER A 40 2.37 -6.67 -4.95
CA SER A 40 3.62 -6.00 -4.60
C SER A 40 4.74 -7.00 -4.29
N LEU A 41 4.39 -8.15 -3.72
CA LEU A 41 5.36 -9.19 -3.37
C LEU A 41 5.90 -9.93 -4.59
N GLU A 42 5.32 -9.76 -5.77
CA GLU A 42 5.88 -10.28 -7.02
C GLU A 42 7.12 -9.49 -7.46
N LEU A 43 7.33 -8.28 -6.91
CA LEU A 43 8.49 -7.47 -7.20
C LEU A 43 9.72 -7.99 -6.45
N LYS A 44 10.88 -7.97 -7.10
CA LYS A 44 12.13 -8.39 -6.47
C LYS A 44 12.53 -7.44 -5.36
N SER A 45 13.03 -8.00 -4.26
CA SER A 45 13.51 -7.23 -3.10
C SER A 45 12.48 -6.23 -2.56
N CYS A 46 11.21 -6.60 -2.57
CA CYS A 46 10.14 -5.76 -2.07
C CYS A 46 9.89 -6.02 -0.59
N GLN A 47 9.89 -4.95 0.20
CA GLN A 47 9.47 -4.99 1.60
C GLN A 47 8.20 -4.17 1.76
N PRO A 48 7.10 -4.78 2.21
CA PRO A 48 5.86 -4.02 2.41
C PRO A 48 5.88 -3.21 3.69
N HIS A 49 5.33 -2.00 3.60
CA HIS A 49 5.04 -1.10 4.72
C HIS A 49 3.56 -0.77 4.65
N ILE A 50 2.77 -1.25 5.59
CA ILE A 50 1.32 -1.06 5.56
C ILE A 50 0.94 0.00 6.56
N VAL A 51 0.30 1.07 6.08
CA VAL A 51 -0.17 2.17 6.93
C VAL A 51 -1.64 1.93 7.26
N VAL A 52 -1.94 1.75 8.54
CA VAL A 52 -3.28 1.44 9.05
C VAL A 52 -3.82 2.56 9.91
N GLY A 53 -5.14 2.58 10.10
CA GLY A 53 -5.82 3.58 10.91
C GLY A 53 -6.41 3.01 12.19
N ASP A 54 -7.61 3.47 12.53
CA ASP A 54 -8.28 3.11 13.79
C ASP A 54 -8.55 1.63 13.97
N GLN A 55 -8.69 0.89 12.87
CA GLN A 55 -8.99 -0.55 12.92
C GLN A 55 -7.75 -1.39 12.59
N ALA A 56 -6.59 -0.96 13.05
CA ALA A 56 -5.31 -1.60 12.79
C ALA A 56 -5.31 -3.09 13.17
N ALA A 57 -5.87 -3.43 14.33
CA ALA A 57 -5.91 -4.83 14.79
C ALA A 57 -6.74 -5.71 13.86
N LEU A 58 -7.88 -5.22 13.39
CA LEU A 58 -8.73 -5.94 12.45
C LEU A 58 -8.04 -6.14 11.11
N VAL A 59 -7.40 -5.10 10.58
CA VAL A 59 -6.67 -5.17 9.31
C VAL A 59 -5.54 -6.18 9.40
N LYS A 60 -4.73 -6.13 10.46
CA LYS A 60 -3.62 -7.07 10.67
C LYS A 60 -4.11 -8.51 10.77
N ALA A 61 -5.24 -8.74 11.44
CA ALA A 61 -5.81 -10.08 11.62
C ALA A 61 -6.42 -10.62 10.32
N SER A 62 -6.80 -9.74 9.38
CA SER A 62 -7.55 -10.12 8.19
C SER A 62 -6.68 -10.36 6.96
N VAL A 63 -5.40 -10.02 7.00
CA VAL A 63 -4.49 -10.19 5.86
C VAL A 63 -3.29 -11.04 6.25
N SER A 64 -2.75 -11.74 5.26
CA SER A 64 -1.52 -12.51 5.40
C SER A 64 -0.37 -11.71 4.82
N ALA A 65 0.56 -11.28 5.66
CA ALA A 65 1.71 -10.48 5.26
C ALA A 65 3.01 -11.17 5.68
N PRO A 66 4.11 -10.99 4.92
CA PRO A 66 5.41 -11.55 5.31
C PRO A 66 5.87 -11.04 6.67
N LYS A 67 6.70 -11.84 7.36
CA LYS A 67 7.23 -11.47 8.67
C LYS A 67 8.06 -10.18 8.65
N ASN A 68 8.68 -9.85 7.52
CA ASN A 68 9.47 -8.64 7.37
C ASN A 68 8.61 -7.40 7.06
N SER A 69 7.30 -7.53 7.03
CA SER A 69 6.40 -6.40 6.80
C SER A 69 6.48 -5.40 7.94
N LYS A 70 6.43 -4.11 7.59
CA LYS A 70 6.38 -3.03 8.57
C LYS A 70 4.96 -2.49 8.65
N TRP A 71 4.53 -2.14 9.85
CA TRP A 71 3.20 -1.61 10.10
C TRP A 71 3.33 -0.25 10.77
N SER A 72 2.62 0.73 10.26
CA SER A 72 2.58 2.08 10.83
C SER A 72 1.14 2.49 11.02
N LYS A 73 0.86 3.24 12.10
CA LYS A 73 -0.49 3.70 12.38
C LYS A 73 -0.60 5.18 12.09
N GLN A 74 -1.61 5.55 11.31
CA GLN A 74 -2.01 6.94 11.10
C GLN A 74 -3.13 7.25 12.09
N ALA A 75 -2.80 7.97 13.16
CA ALA A 75 -3.77 8.27 14.23
C ALA A 75 -4.86 9.24 13.79
N LYS A 76 -4.54 10.17 12.90
CA LYS A 76 -5.48 11.15 12.34
C LYS A 76 -5.45 11.11 10.83
N GLN A 77 -6.62 11.25 10.21
CA GLN A 77 -6.78 11.22 8.74
C GLN A 77 -6.44 12.60 8.15
N LEU A 78 -5.16 12.91 8.04
CA LEU A 78 -4.67 14.20 7.55
C LEU A 78 -4.21 14.15 6.08
N GLY A 79 -4.64 13.14 5.33
CA GLY A 79 -4.38 13.02 3.89
C GLY A 79 -3.33 11.98 3.54
N THR A 80 -3.14 11.78 2.23
CA THR A 80 -2.25 10.76 1.67
C THR A 80 -0.79 11.00 2.04
N GLY A 81 -0.31 12.24 1.91
CA GLY A 81 1.06 12.60 2.26
C GLY A 81 1.36 12.34 3.73
N HIS A 82 0.40 12.65 4.60
CA HIS A 82 0.53 12.38 6.03
C HIS A 82 0.61 10.87 6.30
N ALA A 83 -0.19 10.07 5.58
CA ALA A 83 -0.14 8.62 5.71
C ALA A 83 1.23 8.07 5.31
N VAL A 84 1.78 8.52 4.19
CA VAL A 84 3.12 8.12 3.72
C VAL A 84 4.17 8.48 4.77
N LYS A 85 4.07 9.66 5.36
CA LYS A 85 5.01 10.14 6.39
C LYS A 85 5.14 9.17 7.57
N GLN A 86 4.07 8.46 7.91
CA GLN A 86 4.09 7.51 9.03
C GLN A 86 5.04 6.32 8.79
N SER A 87 5.35 6.01 7.53
CA SER A 87 6.19 4.87 7.16
C SER A 87 7.66 5.25 6.92
N LEU A 88 7.99 6.54 6.87
CA LEU A 88 9.33 6.99 6.46
C LEU A 88 10.46 6.43 7.31
N LYS A 89 10.24 6.27 8.61
CA LYS A 89 11.26 5.75 9.54
C LYS A 89 11.65 4.30 9.28
N GLY A 90 10.76 3.54 8.65
CA GLY A 90 10.99 2.13 8.37
C GLY A 90 11.62 1.85 7.01
N LEU A 91 11.82 2.88 6.19
CA LEU A 91 12.35 2.70 4.84
C LEU A 91 13.83 2.35 4.88
N ARG A 92 14.22 1.43 4.00
CA ARG A 92 15.63 1.03 3.86
C ARG A 92 16.42 2.11 3.13
N ALA A 93 17.72 2.21 3.44
CA ALA A 93 18.61 3.12 2.73
C ALA A 93 18.69 2.74 1.25
N GLU A 94 18.69 3.74 0.38
CA GLU A 94 18.83 3.58 -1.07
C GLU A 94 17.73 2.74 -1.71
N SER A 95 16.57 2.63 -1.08
CA SER A 95 15.41 1.98 -1.66
C SER A 95 14.58 2.95 -2.49
N ILE A 96 13.77 2.39 -3.39
CA ILE A 96 12.72 3.14 -4.08
C ILE A 96 11.44 2.96 -3.31
N ALA A 97 10.80 4.06 -2.93
CA ALA A 97 9.50 4.04 -2.27
C ALA A 97 8.40 3.94 -3.33
N LEU A 98 7.70 2.82 -3.34
CA LEU A 98 6.55 2.61 -4.22
C LEU A 98 5.28 2.79 -3.39
N ILE A 99 4.50 3.83 -3.69
CA ILE A 99 3.29 4.15 -2.93
C ILE A 99 2.09 3.55 -3.65
N LEU A 100 1.34 2.70 -2.93
CA LEU A 100 0.18 1.99 -3.45
C LEU A 100 -1.04 2.26 -2.56
N TYR A 101 -2.21 2.30 -3.18
CA TYR A 101 -3.47 2.37 -2.44
C TYR A 101 -3.98 0.95 -2.18
N GLY A 102 -4.29 0.65 -0.93
CA GLY A 102 -4.77 -0.67 -0.51
C GLY A 102 -6.15 -1.05 -1.04
N ASP A 103 -6.87 -0.09 -1.61
CA ASP A 103 -8.21 -0.30 -2.19
C ASP A 103 -8.21 -0.28 -3.73
N VAL A 104 -7.05 -0.31 -4.36
CA VAL A 104 -6.91 -0.34 -5.82
C VAL A 104 -6.23 -1.66 -6.25
N PRO A 105 -7.01 -2.76 -6.36
CA PRO A 105 -6.44 -4.11 -6.48
C PRO A 105 -6.01 -4.50 -7.90
N LEU A 106 -6.38 -3.73 -8.93
CA LEU A 106 -6.18 -4.15 -10.32
C LEU A 106 -4.87 -3.69 -10.95
N VAL A 107 -4.01 -3.02 -10.19
CA VAL A 107 -2.68 -2.63 -10.68
C VAL A 107 -1.80 -3.89 -10.76
N LYS A 108 -1.30 -4.16 -11.95
CA LYS A 108 -0.47 -5.35 -12.21
C LYS A 108 0.97 -5.14 -11.73
N SER A 109 1.65 -6.22 -11.38
CA SER A 109 3.07 -6.16 -11.01
C SER A 109 3.94 -5.61 -12.14
N SER A 110 3.60 -5.88 -13.40
CA SER A 110 4.29 -5.30 -14.55
C SER A 110 4.20 -3.76 -14.57
N THR A 111 3.04 -3.21 -14.23
CA THR A 111 2.85 -1.76 -14.12
C THR A 111 3.68 -1.19 -12.98
N MET A 112 3.71 -1.86 -11.84
CA MET A 112 4.54 -1.46 -10.69
C MET A 112 6.02 -1.46 -11.07
N ASN A 113 6.48 -2.50 -11.76
CA ASN A 113 7.85 -2.58 -12.24
C ASN A 113 8.21 -1.44 -13.20
N ASN A 114 7.31 -1.10 -14.10
CA ASN A 114 7.51 0.00 -15.04
C ASN A 114 7.62 1.34 -14.32
N LEU A 115 6.80 1.56 -13.29
CA LEU A 115 6.90 2.76 -12.45
C LEU A 115 8.25 2.85 -11.75
N VAL A 116 8.70 1.75 -11.16
CA VAL A 116 9.98 1.69 -10.46
C VAL A 116 11.13 1.98 -11.41
N LYS A 117 11.10 1.41 -12.61
CA LYS A 117 12.14 1.65 -13.63
C LYS A 117 12.13 3.11 -14.10
N ALA A 118 10.93 3.68 -14.30
CA ALA A 118 10.79 5.08 -14.74
C ALA A 118 11.33 6.06 -13.69
N ALA A 119 11.10 5.78 -12.41
CA ALA A 119 11.58 6.63 -11.33
C ALA A 119 13.10 6.58 -11.20
N GLY A 120 13.70 5.42 -11.39
CA GLY A 120 15.13 5.26 -11.18
C GLY A 120 15.55 5.68 -9.77
N LYS A 121 16.77 6.21 -9.65
CA LYS A 121 17.32 6.60 -8.34
C LYS A 121 17.05 8.06 -7.95
N SER A 122 16.61 8.88 -8.86
CA SER A 122 16.56 10.34 -8.64
C SER A 122 15.34 11.04 -9.22
N SER A 123 14.34 10.29 -9.66
CA SER A 123 13.16 10.85 -10.31
C SER A 123 11.88 10.42 -9.64
N LEU A 124 10.81 11.16 -9.88
CA LEU A 124 9.45 10.82 -9.46
C LEU A 124 8.69 10.30 -10.68
N ALA A 125 8.06 9.14 -10.55
CA ALA A 125 7.15 8.62 -11.57
C ALA A 125 5.74 8.54 -11.00
N LEU A 126 4.75 8.90 -11.80
CA LEU A 126 3.35 8.88 -11.41
C LEU A 126 2.55 8.03 -12.39
N LEU A 127 1.64 7.22 -11.84
CA LEU A 127 0.65 6.50 -12.62
C LEU A 127 -0.67 7.25 -12.54
N SER A 128 -1.16 7.70 -13.68
CA SER A 128 -2.48 8.31 -13.75
C SER A 128 -3.51 7.26 -14.16
N LEU A 129 -4.55 7.14 -13.37
CA LEU A 129 -5.68 6.26 -13.64
C LEU A 129 -6.88 7.04 -14.18
N ILE A 130 -6.67 8.29 -14.53
CA ILE A 130 -7.72 9.11 -15.11
C ILE A 130 -7.85 8.76 -16.57
N HIS A 131 -8.98 8.22 -16.93
CA HIS A 131 -9.32 7.93 -18.32
C HIS A 131 -10.23 9.01 -18.84
N ILE A 132 -9.84 9.50 -19.96
CA ILE A 132 -10.66 10.44 -20.69
C ILE A 132 -11.53 9.66 -21.68
#